data_fc44da71f0c0f6b236e4b3c4e272e400
#
_entry.id   fc44da71f0c0f6b236e4b3c4e272e400
#
_cell.length_a   1.000
_cell.length_b   1.000
_cell.length_c   1.000
_cell.angle_alpha   90.00
_cell.angle_beta   90.00
_cell.angle_gamma   90.00
#
_symmetry.space_group_name_H-M   'P 1'
#
loop_
_entity.id
_entity.type
_entity.pdbx_description
1 polymer ?
#
loop_
_entity_poly.entity_id
_entity_poly.type
_entity_poly.pdbx_seq_one_letter_code
_entity_poly.pdbx_strand_id
1 'polypeptide(L)'
;MRIPSVTIRRFWQAYRQLPRDVRKQATAAYRVWQQDAFHPSLHFKKVGADLWSVRVGRSHRALGRFDGDTLVWLWIGDHDDYESLIR
;
A
#
# COMPACT_ATOMS: atom_id res chain seq x y z
N MET A 1 -3.39 -1.70 -16.37
CA MET A 1 -2.03 -1.13 -16.41
C MET A 1 -1.17 -1.77 -15.33
N ARG A 2 0.00 -2.24 -15.71
CA ARG A 2 0.95 -2.82 -14.78
C ARG A 2 2.04 -1.82 -14.45
N ILE A 3 2.30 -1.66 -13.17
CA ILE A 3 3.33 -0.76 -12.67
C ILE A 3 4.37 -1.62 -11.94
N PRO A 4 5.65 -1.55 -12.31
CA PRO A 4 6.67 -2.27 -11.54
C PRO A 4 6.75 -1.74 -10.13
N SER A 5 7.03 -2.61 -9.17
CA SER A 5 7.15 -2.20 -7.78
C SER A 5 8.22 -2.99 -7.05
N VAL A 6 8.74 -2.38 -6.00
CA VAL A 6 9.71 -2.97 -5.09
C VAL A 6 9.31 -2.62 -3.66
N THR A 7 9.87 -3.35 -2.71
CA THR A 7 9.67 -3.08 -1.29
C THR A 7 10.99 -2.71 -0.63
N ILE A 8 10.91 -2.02 0.50
CA ILE A 8 12.07 -1.74 1.33
C ILE A 8 11.91 -2.44 2.68
N ARG A 9 13.00 -2.54 3.44
CA ARG A 9 13.00 -3.21 4.75
C ARG A 9 11.91 -2.67 5.67
N ARG A 10 11.72 -1.36 5.69
CA ARG A 10 10.73 -0.71 6.56
C ARG A 10 9.30 -1.19 6.28
N PHE A 11 8.99 -1.44 5.01
CA PHE A 11 7.69 -2.00 4.65
C PHE A 11 7.48 -3.36 5.32
N TRP A 12 8.47 -4.25 5.25
CA TRP A 12 8.35 -5.58 5.83
C TRP A 12 8.30 -5.56 7.35
N GLN A 13 8.96 -4.59 7.99
CA GLN A 13 8.85 -4.40 9.44
C GLN A 13 7.42 -4.07 9.83
N ALA A 14 6.77 -3.18 9.08
CA ALA A 14 5.38 -2.83 9.31
C ALA A 14 4.45 -4.01 8.99
N TYR A 15 4.70 -4.72 7.91
CA TYR A 15 3.91 -5.87 7.48
C TYR A 15 3.87 -6.97 8.55
N ARG A 16 5.01 -7.22 9.19
CA ARG A 16 5.09 -8.26 10.24
C ARG A 16 4.26 -7.94 11.47
N GLN A 17 3.90 -6.68 11.68
CA GLN A 17 3.06 -6.28 12.81
C GLN A 17 1.58 -6.52 12.53
N LEU A 18 1.20 -6.85 11.31
CA LEU A 18 -0.19 -7.02 10.93
C LEU A 18 -0.74 -8.37 11.42
N PRO A 19 -2.02 -8.42 11.82
CA PRO A 19 -2.70 -9.70 12.03
C PRO A 19 -2.67 -10.56 10.78
N ARG A 20 -2.77 -11.87 10.96
CA ARG A 20 -2.69 -12.82 9.86
C ARG A 20 -3.75 -12.59 8.78
N ASP A 21 -4.98 -12.31 9.18
CA ASP A 21 -6.07 -12.04 8.23
C ASP A 21 -5.81 -10.78 7.40
N VAL A 22 -5.21 -9.75 8.01
CA VAL A 22 -4.86 -8.53 7.31
C VAL A 22 -3.71 -8.79 6.32
N ARG A 23 -2.74 -9.62 6.69
CA ARG A 23 -1.67 -10.00 5.76
C ARG A 23 -2.23 -10.71 4.53
N LYS A 24 -3.23 -11.56 4.70
CA LYS A 24 -3.93 -12.20 3.57
C LYS A 24 -4.64 -11.19 2.69
N GLN A 25 -5.31 -10.22 3.31
CA GLN A 25 -5.96 -9.13 2.57
C GLN A 25 -4.94 -8.29 1.80
N ALA A 26 -3.78 -8.04 2.39
CA ALA A 26 -2.70 -7.30 1.73
C ALA A 26 -2.19 -8.05 0.50
N THR A 27 -1.99 -9.37 0.61
CA THR A 27 -1.57 -10.20 -0.51
C THR A 27 -2.61 -10.16 -1.64
N ALA A 28 -3.88 -10.28 -1.28
CA ALA A 28 -4.96 -10.24 -2.28
C ALA A 28 -5.02 -8.87 -2.97
N ALA A 29 -4.91 -7.79 -2.20
CA ALA A 29 -4.90 -6.44 -2.76
C ALA A 29 -3.71 -6.22 -3.69
N TYR A 30 -2.54 -6.73 -3.32
CA TYR A 30 -1.34 -6.61 -4.15
C TYR A 30 -1.51 -7.33 -5.50
N ARG A 31 -2.13 -8.51 -5.50
CA ARG A 31 -2.40 -9.24 -6.74
C ARG A 31 -3.31 -8.46 -7.67
N VAL A 32 -4.36 -7.83 -7.13
CA VAL A 32 -5.24 -6.96 -7.92
C VAL A 32 -4.45 -5.78 -8.46
N TRP A 33 -3.66 -5.13 -7.61
CA TRP A 33 -2.85 -3.97 -7.99
C TRP A 33 -1.85 -4.31 -9.11
N GLN A 34 -1.25 -5.49 -9.07
CA GLN A 34 -0.32 -5.93 -10.12
C GLN A 34 -1.00 -6.06 -11.47
N GLN A 35 -2.26 -6.46 -11.49
CA GLN A 35 -3.02 -6.62 -12.74
C GLN A 35 -3.64 -5.31 -13.20
N ASP A 36 -4.16 -4.53 -12.27
CA ASP A 36 -4.83 -3.27 -12.54
C ASP A 36 -4.65 -2.35 -11.33
N ALA A 37 -3.64 -1.50 -11.38
CA ALA A 37 -3.30 -0.62 -10.25
C ALA A 37 -4.44 0.34 -9.90
N PHE A 38 -5.29 0.67 -10.86
CA PHE A 38 -6.39 1.62 -10.65
C PHE A 38 -7.74 0.93 -10.52
N HIS A 39 -7.74 -0.38 -10.19
CA HIS A 39 -8.99 -1.07 -9.90
C HIS A 39 -9.75 -0.35 -8.78
N PRO A 40 -11.08 -0.11 -8.93
CA PRO A 40 -11.83 0.70 -7.97
C PRO A 40 -11.73 0.24 -6.51
N SER A 41 -11.63 -1.05 -6.26
CA SER A 41 -11.56 -1.59 -4.90
C SER A 41 -10.32 -1.15 -4.14
N LEU A 42 -9.25 -0.73 -4.84
CA LEU A 42 -7.97 -0.38 -4.23
C LEU A 42 -7.90 1.07 -3.78
N HIS A 43 -8.72 1.94 -4.33
CA HIS A 43 -8.65 3.39 -4.08
C HIS A 43 -7.20 3.90 -4.17
N PHE A 44 -6.47 3.47 -5.22
CA PHE A 44 -5.09 3.87 -5.44
C PHE A 44 -5.05 5.35 -5.83
N LYS A 45 -4.47 6.18 -4.96
CA LYS A 45 -4.48 7.64 -5.16
C LYS A 45 -3.32 8.31 -4.45
N LYS A 46 -2.94 9.47 -4.95
CA LYS A 46 -1.95 10.33 -4.31
C LYS A 46 -2.59 10.98 -3.09
N VAL A 47 -1.94 10.88 -1.93
CA VAL A 47 -2.49 11.34 -0.65
C VAL A 47 -1.64 12.37 0.08
N GLY A 48 -0.43 12.63 -0.39
CA GLY A 48 0.48 13.61 0.18
C GLY A 48 1.43 14.06 -0.90
N ALA A 49 2.50 14.77 -0.54
CA ALA A 49 3.42 15.37 -1.51
C ALA A 49 3.84 14.36 -2.59
N ASP A 50 4.39 13.22 -2.17
CA ASP A 50 4.85 12.16 -3.08
C ASP A 50 4.30 10.80 -2.69
N LEU A 51 3.32 10.74 -1.80
CA LEU A 51 2.81 9.48 -1.28
C LEU A 51 1.57 9.03 -2.02
N TRP A 52 1.53 7.74 -2.31
CA TRP A 52 0.38 7.06 -2.90
C TRP A 52 -0.13 6.01 -1.94
N SER A 53 -1.43 5.85 -1.87
CA SER A 53 -2.09 4.97 -0.92
C SER A 53 -2.93 3.94 -1.65
N VAL A 54 -2.87 2.69 -1.15
CA VAL A 54 -3.74 1.60 -1.59
C VAL A 54 -4.53 1.09 -0.39
N ARG A 55 -5.82 0.91 -0.58
CA ARG A 55 -6.69 0.33 0.43
C ARG A 55 -6.44 -1.17 0.58
N VAL A 56 -6.32 -1.62 1.82
CA VAL A 56 -6.15 -3.04 2.17
C VAL A 56 -7.26 -3.41 3.14
N GLY A 57 -8.26 -4.16 2.66
CA GLY A 57 -9.43 -4.47 3.46
C GLY A 57 -10.19 -3.20 3.87
N ARG A 58 -10.86 -3.26 5.02
CA ARG A 58 -11.67 -2.13 5.49
C ARG A 58 -10.90 -1.10 6.29
N SER A 59 -9.84 -1.51 6.98
CA SER A 59 -9.24 -0.69 8.02
C SER A 59 -7.74 -0.50 7.88
N HIS A 60 -7.16 -0.92 6.77
CA HIS A 60 -5.70 -0.83 6.56
C HIS A 60 -5.39 -0.14 5.25
N ARG A 61 -4.18 0.43 5.17
CA ARG A 61 -3.65 1.10 3.98
C ARG A 61 -2.17 0.79 3.81
N ALA A 62 -1.74 0.72 2.55
CA ALA A 62 -0.33 0.67 2.20
C ALA A 62 0.07 1.99 1.56
N LEU A 63 1.30 2.42 1.83
CA LEU A 63 1.87 3.65 1.28
C LEU A 63 3.06 3.33 0.41
N GLY A 64 3.17 4.05 -0.70
CA GLY A 64 4.29 3.94 -1.60
C GLY A 64 4.66 5.29 -2.20
N ARG A 65 5.81 5.34 -2.86
CA ARG A 65 6.27 6.52 -3.57
C ARG A 65 6.91 6.07 -4.88
N PHE A 66 6.64 6.83 -5.94
CA PHE A 66 7.27 6.54 -7.22
C PHE A 66 8.73 6.98 -7.24
N ASP A 67 9.57 6.08 -7.72
CA ASP A 67 10.93 6.37 -8.14
C ASP A 67 10.96 6.10 -9.65
N GLY A 68 10.89 7.17 -10.44
CA GLY A 68 10.65 7.02 -11.87
C GLY A 68 9.31 6.33 -12.10
N ASP A 69 9.32 5.23 -12.83
CA ASP A 69 8.12 4.44 -13.14
C ASP A 69 7.85 3.34 -12.12
N THR A 70 8.73 3.16 -11.15
CA THR A 70 8.64 2.08 -10.17
C THR A 70 8.03 2.58 -8.87
N LEU A 71 7.00 1.89 -8.39
CA LEU A 71 6.43 2.21 -7.08
C LEU A 71 7.25 1.51 -6.00
N VAL A 72 7.74 2.28 -5.03
CA VAL A 72 8.48 1.76 -3.88
C VAL A 72 7.53 1.70 -2.70
N TRP A 73 7.20 0.50 -2.24
CA TRP A 73 6.33 0.32 -1.07
C TRP A 73 7.11 0.63 0.18
N LEU A 74 6.59 1.57 1.00
CA LEU A 74 7.29 2.14 2.15
C LEU A 74 6.73 1.64 3.48
N TRP A 75 5.41 1.39 3.54
CA TRP A 75 4.74 1.15 4.81
C TRP A 75 3.36 0.52 4.57
N ILE A 76 2.88 -0.22 5.57
CA ILE A 76 1.51 -0.72 5.62
C ILE A 76 1.07 -0.75 7.08
N GLY A 77 -0.18 -0.38 7.35
CA GLY A 77 -0.71 -0.37 8.70
C GLY A 77 -2.17 0.00 8.74
N ASP A 78 -2.70 0.24 9.94
CA ASP A 78 -4.09 0.57 10.10
C ASP A 78 -4.40 2.01 9.72
N HIS A 79 -5.70 2.31 9.62
CA HIS A 79 -6.18 3.61 9.15
C HIS A 79 -5.78 4.76 10.09
N ASP A 80 -5.75 4.53 11.39
CA ASP A 80 -5.38 5.57 12.34
C ASP A 80 -3.92 5.97 12.21
N ASP A 81 -3.03 4.97 12.10
CA ASP A 81 -1.61 5.23 11.88
C ASP A 81 -1.38 5.89 10.51
N TYR A 82 -2.12 5.44 9.50
CA TYR A 82 -2.08 6.03 8.17
C TYR A 82 -2.45 7.52 8.22
N GLU A 83 -3.53 7.87 8.88
CA GLU A 83 -3.96 9.28 9.01
C GLU A 83 -2.88 10.13 9.66
N SER A 84 -2.19 9.60 10.67
CA SER A 84 -1.10 10.31 11.34
C SER A 84 0.09 10.55 10.40
N LEU A 85 0.37 9.59 9.52
CA LEU A 85 1.52 9.68 8.61
C LEU A 85 1.32 10.68 7.47
N ILE A 86 0.08 10.87 7.02
CA ILE A 86 -0.19 11.74 5.86
C ILE A 86 -0.56 13.18 6.23
N ARG A 87 -0.65 13.48 7.51
CA ARG A 87 -0.94 14.84 7.97
C ARG A 87 0.22 15.80 7.75
#